data_435c8f7352a2a19294f2d45a0dd2c8da
#
_entry.id   435c8f7352a2a19294f2d45a0dd2c8da
#
_cell.length_a   1.000
_cell.length_b   1.000
_cell.length_c   1.000
_cell.angle_alpha   90.00
_cell.angle_beta   90.00
_cell.angle_gamma   90.00
#
_symmetry.space_group_name_H-M   'P 1'
#
loop_
_entity.id
_entity.type
_entity.pdbx_description
1 polymer ?
#
loop_
_entity_poly.entity_id
_entity_poly.type
_entity_poly.pdbx_seq_one_letter_code
_entity_poly.pdbx_strand_id
1 'polypeptide(L)'
;MKHIPMRMCAACREMYPQNTLIRFVKNKESGEVLFDEKKKLSGRGIYICKNPDCVKLARKKHVFERTFKGGDYTEVYDVAQRISEGG
;
A
#
# COMPACT_ATOMS: atom_id res chain seq x y z
N MET A 1 17.80 20.51 -4.66
CA MET A 1 16.57 20.28 -3.89
C MET A 1 15.97 18.93 -4.21
N LYS A 2 15.67 18.17 -3.19
CA LYS A 2 15.03 16.87 -3.38
C LYS A 2 13.54 17.05 -3.65
N HIS A 3 13.12 16.58 -4.78
CA HIS A 3 11.72 16.61 -5.12
C HIS A 3 11.05 15.33 -4.62
N ILE A 4 10.05 15.47 -3.78
CA ILE A 4 9.30 14.31 -3.28
C ILE A 4 8.04 14.14 -4.13
N PRO A 5 7.91 13.02 -4.84
CA PRO A 5 6.74 12.79 -5.69
C PRO A 5 5.46 12.70 -4.84
N MET A 6 4.38 13.18 -5.40
CA MET A 6 3.06 13.01 -4.80
C MET A 6 2.44 11.71 -5.33
N ARG A 7 1.80 10.96 -4.45
CA ARG A 7 1.15 9.71 -4.81
C ARG A 7 -0.25 9.67 -4.20
N MET A 8 -1.13 8.93 -4.82
CA MET A 8 -2.51 8.82 -4.36
C MET A 8 -2.71 7.63 -3.45
N CYS A 9 -3.34 7.86 -2.29
CA CYS A 9 -3.77 6.78 -1.42
C CYS A 9 -4.89 5.99 -2.12
N ALA A 10 -4.72 4.68 -2.23
CA ALA A 10 -5.70 3.83 -2.91
C ALA A 10 -7.05 3.78 -2.18
N ALA A 11 -7.05 4.07 -0.90
CA ALA A 11 -8.27 4.01 -0.09
C ALA A 11 -9.06 5.32 -0.13
N CYS A 12 -8.45 6.42 0.33
CA CYS A 12 -9.15 7.71 0.40
C CYS A 12 -9.05 8.52 -0.89
N ARG A 13 -8.15 8.15 -1.79
CA ARG A 13 -7.96 8.77 -3.10
C ARG A 13 -7.46 10.22 -3.04
N GLU A 14 -6.85 10.58 -1.92
CA GLU A 14 -6.20 11.88 -1.76
C GLU A 14 -4.73 11.77 -2.13
N MET A 15 -4.15 12.90 -2.55
CA MET A 15 -2.74 12.96 -2.91
C MET A 15 -1.90 13.37 -1.71
N TYR A 16 -0.78 12.68 -1.53
CA TYR A 16 0.13 12.93 -0.42
C TYR A 16 1.59 12.74 -0.88
N PRO A 17 2.55 13.34 -0.17
CA PRO A 17 3.95 13.04 -0.45
C PRO A 17 4.24 11.55 -0.27
N GLN A 18 4.98 10.99 -1.21
CA GLN A 18 5.28 9.56 -1.23
C GLN A 18 5.85 9.05 0.10
N ASN A 19 6.67 9.85 0.77
CA ASN A 19 7.32 9.44 2.01
C ASN A 19 6.38 9.37 3.22
N THR A 20 5.14 9.85 3.08
CA THR A 20 4.14 9.77 4.15
C THR A 20 3.18 8.60 3.97
N LEU A 21 3.34 7.87 2.88
CA LEU A 21 2.47 6.73 2.55
C LEU A 21 3.21 5.42 2.75
N ILE A 22 2.45 4.36 2.96
CA ILE A 22 3.03 3.01 2.94
C ILE A 22 2.80 2.42 1.56
N ARG A 23 3.79 1.68 1.09
CA ARG A 23 3.75 1.10 -0.26
C ARG A 23 3.82 -0.42 -0.19
N PHE A 24 2.94 -1.08 -0.91
CA PHE A 24 2.97 -2.52 -1.11
C PHE A 24 3.20 -2.82 -2.58
N VAL A 25 4.06 -3.79 -2.86
CA VAL A 25 4.43 -4.15 -4.23
C VAL A 25 4.17 -5.63 -4.44
N LYS A 26 3.58 -5.98 -5.57
CA LYS A 26 3.42 -7.38 -5.95
C LYS A 26 4.60 -7.79 -6.83
N ASN A 27 5.33 -8.80 -6.38
CA ASN A 27 6.44 -9.35 -7.14
C ASN A 27 5.90 -10.14 -8.33
N LYS A 28 6.38 -9.81 -9.52
CA LYS A 28 5.92 -10.46 -10.75
C LYS A 28 6.24 -11.95 -10.79
N GLU A 29 7.37 -12.32 -10.26
CA GLU A 29 7.84 -13.71 -10.34
C GLU A 29 7.19 -14.61 -9.32
N SER A 30 7.13 -14.17 -8.06
CA SER A 30 6.58 -14.99 -6.98
C SER A 30 5.09 -14.76 -6.75
N GLY A 31 4.55 -13.63 -7.20
CA GLY A 31 3.18 -13.26 -6.94
C GLY A 31 2.94 -12.78 -5.52
N GLU A 32 3.98 -12.67 -4.73
CA GLU A 32 3.87 -12.20 -3.35
C GLU A 32 3.73 -10.68 -3.28
N VAL A 33 2.95 -10.22 -2.30
CA VAL A 33 2.83 -8.80 -2.02
C VAL A 33 3.70 -8.48 -0.82
N LEU A 34 4.62 -7.55 -0.99
CA LEU A 34 5.60 -7.18 0.02
C LEU A 34 5.44 -5.72 0.42
N PHE A 35 5.71 -5.44 1.69
CA PHE A 35 5.79 -4.06 2.17
C PHE A 35 7.12 -3.47 1.72
N ASP A 36 7.05 -2.44 0.89
CA ASP A 36 8.22 -1.77 0.35
C ASP A 36 8.56 -0.55 1.21
N GLU A 37 9.22 -0.79 2.32
CA GLU A 37 9.55 0.25 3.29
C GLU A 37 10.39 1.37 2.67
N LYS A 38 11.37 1.02 1.86
CA LYS A 38 12.28 1.99 1.25
C LYS A 38 11.84 2.51 -0.10
N LYS A 39 10.71 2.00 -0.59
CA LYS A 39 10.14 2.39 -1.89
C LYS A 39 11.10 2.18 -3.06
N LYS A 40 11.83 1.08 -3.00
CA LYS A 40 12.84 0.72 -4.00
C LYS A 40 12.50 -0.51 -4.83
N LEU A 41 11.51 -1.28 -4.41
CA LEU A 41 11.17 -2.51 -5.11
C LEU A 41 10.46 -2.22 -6.43
N SER A 42 10.83 -2.98 -7.46
CA SER A 42 10.16 -2.87 -8.75
C SER A 42 8.89 -3.71 -8.77
N GLY A 43 7.96 -3.29 -9.60
CA GLY A 43 6.72 -4.02 -9.79
C GLY A 43 5.53 -3.11 -9.58
N ARG A 44 4.36 -3.72 -9.64
CA ARG A 44 3.12 -2.96 -9.47
C ARG A 44 2.91 -2.66 -7.98
N GLY A 45 2.74 -1.39 -7.66
CA GLY A 45 2.61 -0.96 -6.27
C GLY A 45 1.30 -0.26 -5.96
N ILE A 46 0.96 -0.29 -4.68
CA ILE A 46 -0.17 0.45 -4.13
C ILE A 46 0.33 1.30 -2.97
N TYR A 47 -0.13 2.53 -2.90
CA TYR A 47 0.13 3.43 -1.78
C TYR A 47 -1.11 3.58 -0.93
N ILE A 48 -0.93 3.57 0.39
CA ILE A 48 -2.02 3.76 1.36
C ILE A 48 -1.52 4.70 2.46
N CYS A 49 -2.38 5.56 2.96
CA CYS A 49 -2.04 6.42 4.10
C CYS A 49 -1.60 5.58 5.30
N LYS A 50 -0.62 6.06 6.02
CA LYS A 50 -0.21 5.42 7.27
C LYS A 50 -1.21 5.79 8.37
N ASN A 51 -2.42 5.30 8.21
CA ASN A 51 -3.56 5.64 9.05
C ASN A 51 -4.48 4.41 9.14
N PRO A 52 -4.79 3.94 10.37
CA PRO A 52 -5.64 2.77 10.54
C PRO A 52 -6.99 2.89 9.82
N ASP A 53 -7.56 4.09 9.80
CA ASP A 53 -8.84 4.31 9.13
C ASP A 53 -8.74 4.09 7.62
N CYS A 54 -7.63 4.52 7.01
CA CYS A 54 -7.40 4.28 5.59
C CYS A 54 -7.18 2.81 5.30
N VAL A 55 -6.51 2.09 6.20
CA VAL A 55 -6.33 0.64 6.03
C VAL A 55 -7.66 -0.08 6.09
N LYS A 56 -8.54 0.30 7.03
CA LYS A 56 -9.89 -0.25 7.12
C LYS A 56 -10.69 0.03 5.85
N LEU A 57 -10.57 1.25 5.35
CA LEU A 57 -11.24 1.64 4.11
C LEU A 57 -10.69 0.85 2.92
N ALA A 58 -9.37 0.65 2.88
CA ALA A 58 -8.74 -0.13 1.83
C ALA A 58 -9.28 -1.57 1.80
N ARG A 59 -9.43 -2.17 2.97
CA ARG A 59 -10.00 -3.52 3.10
C ARG A 59 -11.44 -3.54 2.62
N LYS A 60 -12.23 -2.54 3.00
CA LYS A 60 -13.63 -2.44 2.60
C LYS A 60 -13.78 -2.27 1.09
N LYS A 61 -12.88 -1.52 0.48
CA LYS A 61 -12.88 -1.27 -0.97
C LYS A 61 -12.16 -2.36 -1.77
N HIS A 62 -11.55 -3.32 -1.09
CA HIS A 62 -10.79 -4.40 -1.74
C HIS A 62 -9.72 -3.88 -2.68
N VAL A 63 -8.93 -2.91 -2.22
CA VAL A 63 -7.95 -2.23 -3.09
C VAL A 63 -6.87 -3.18 -3.62
N PHE A 64 -6.40 -4.14 -2.79
CA PHE A 64 -5.39 -5.09 -3.24
C PHE A 64 -5.96 -6.05 -4.28
N GLU A 65 -7.17 -6.56 -4.04
CA GLU A 65 -7.85 -7.48 -4.95
C GLU A 65 -8.13 -6.82 -6.31
N ARG A 66 -8.49 -5.54 -6.28
CA ARG A 66 -8.78 -4.79 -7.50
C ARG A 66 -7.53 -4.48 -8.32
N THR A 67 -6.44 -4.18 -7.65
CA THR A 67 -5.20 -3.78 -8.32
C THR A 67 -4.35 -4.97 -8.71
N PHE A 68 -4.16 -5.91 -7.78
CA PHE A 68 -3.29 -7.07 -8.01
C PHE A 68 -4.01 -8.27 -8.58
N LYS A 69 -5.33 -8.30 -8.49
CA LYS A 69 -6.21 -9.36 -8.99
C LYS A 69 -5.87 -10.73 -8.41
N GLY A 70 -6.89 -11.49 -8.14
CA GLY A 70 -6.74 -12.86 -7.65
C GLY A 70 -6.02 -12.95 -6.32
N GLY A 71 -6.13 -14.09 -5.65
CA GLY A 71 -5.40 -14.36 -4.42
C GLY A 71 -6.09 -13.85 -3.17
N ASP A 72 -5.49 -14.21 -2.04
CA ASP A 72 -5.97 -13.83 -0.72
C ASP A 72 -5.01 -12.80 -0.13
N TYR A 73 -5.51 -11.62 0.15
CA TYR A 73 -4.69 -10.51 0.66
C TYR A 73 -4.98 -10.19 2.12
N THR A 74 -5.65 -11.09 2.84
CA THR A 74 -5.96 -10.91 4.26
C THR A 74 -4.72 -10.57 5.08
N GLU A 75 -3.66 -11.33 4.87
CA GLU A 75 -2.40 -11.13 5.56
C GLU A 75 -1.77 -9.78 5.26
N VAL A 76 -1.88 -9.34 4.02
CA VAL A 76 -1.35 -8.04 3.59
C VAL A 76 -2.08 -6.91 4.32
N TYR A 77 -3.39 -6.99 4.43
CA TYR A 77 -4.17 -6.01 5.18
C TYR A 77 -3.78 -6.00 6.65
N ASP A 78 -3.52 -7.17 7.23
CA ASP A 78 -3.09 -7.26 8.63
C ASP A 78 -1.74 -6.58 8.84
N VAL A 79 -0.81 -6.77 7.91
CA VAL A 79 0.49 -6.11 7.96
C VAL A 79 0.31 -4.59 7.85
N ALA A 80 -0.52 -4.15 6.91
CA ALA A 80 -0.80 -2.72 6.74
C ALA A 80 -1.40 -2.12 8.01
N GLN A 81 -2.33 -2.84 8.65
CA GLN A 81 -2.95 -2.40 9.87
C GLN A 81 -1.92 -2.20 10.98
N ARG A 82 -1.03 -3.16 11.16
CA ARG A 82 0.03 -3.07 12.17
C ARG A 82 0.97 -1.89 11.93
N ILE A 83 1.37 -1.70 10.68
CA ILE A 83 2.25 -0.58 10.33
C ILE A 83 1.57 0.74 10.61
N SER A 84 0.29 0.85 10.30
CA SER A 84 -0.46 2.10 10.48
C SER A 84 -0.72 2.42 11.95
N GLU A 85 -0.72 1.41 12.80
CA GLU A 85 -1.04 1.58 14.23
C GLU A 85 0.16 1.94 15.09
N GLY A 86 1.30 2.07 14.52
CA GLY A 86 2.38 2.53 15.34
C GLY A 86 3.71 1.93 15.02
N GLY A 87 3.63 1.09 14.06
CA GLY A 87 4.80 0.47 13.54
C GLY A 87 6.06 0.74 14.19
#